data_5291180c85e17ac1734de2cae8ab18d9
#
_entry.id   5291180c85e17ac1734de2cae8ab18d9
#
_cell.length_a   1.000
_cell.length_b   1.000
_cell.length_c   1.000
_cell.angle_alpha   90.00
_cell.angle_beta   90.00
_cell.angle_gamma   90.00
#
_symmetry.space_group_name_H-M   'P 1'
#
loop_
_entity.id
_entity.type
_entity.pdbx_description
1 polymer ?
#
loop_
_entity_poly.entity_id
_entity_poly.type
_entity_poly.pdbx_seq_one_letter_code
_entity_poly.pdbx_strand_id
1 'polypeptide(L)'
;MKKIIFALMATSIMMVSCKKDEPETAGPSPIEIVLPSSYNFDNVSYGGQTARLDMLEAMTAELKKANAGTQVDSSLLARMYSNSGNPFGDAVLDGSGKQLKNKTYSSVGAFNFSYFEYLMKRQGDISQFAGNTWSAGNAGVATSGTKSYFFDENGVEYTQIIEKGLMGAVFYYNIAEVYTRPGKIGASVDNTTVTPGEGTDMEHHWDEAFGYFGAPIDFTSSVTANARYHAKYSQKGQAAGLETTDKVMNQFIKGRYGITNKNYNYRDQAATQLRVEYEKILVTTAIHYLNSAKSNFSDNALRNHALSESYAFIFSLAYNSDKVISNTDFDLVKSYFEVAAGPTTVPSFLAITVADINSAIDKLSSVYSLDAVKGSL
;
A
#
# COMPACT_ATOMS: atom_id res chain seq x y z
N MET A 1 -16.47 82.93 34.20
CA MET A 1 -15.11 82.74 34.69
C MET A 1 -14.31 82.00 33.59
N LYS A 2 -13.43 82.84 32.95
CA LYS A 2 -12.63 82.33 31.80
C LYS A 2 -11.40 81.59 32.35
N LYS A 3 -11.12 80.36 31.94
CA LYS A 3 -9.84 79.75 32.21
C LYS A 3 -9.08 79.65 30.89
N ILE A 4 -7.95 80.28 30.84
CA ILE A 4 -6.96 80.33 29.75
C ILE A 4 -6.10 79.12 29.91
N ILE A 5 -5.94 78.34 28.80
CA ILE A 5 -5.03 77.22 28.74
C ILE A 5 -3.83 77.62 27.89
N PHE A 6 -2.64 77.63 28.49
CA PHE A 6 -1.34 77.80 27.81
C PHE A 6 -0.94 76.57 27.07
N ALA A 7 -0.69 76.66 25.78
CA ALA A 7 -0.07 75.68 25.00
C ALA A 7 1.45 75.82 24.98
N LEU A 8 2.14 74.78 25.46
CA LEU A 8 3.60 74.74 25.44
C LEU A 8 3.99 74.00 24.13
N MET A 9 4.69 74.75 23.27
CA MET A 9 5.22 74.25 22.01
C MET A 9 6.62 73.62 22.25
N ALA A 10 6.75 72.33 22.23
CA ALA A 10 8.02 71.63 22.35
C ALA A 10 8.59 71.39 20.94
N THR A 11 9.70 72.06 20.64
CA THR A 11 10.43 71.86 19.38
C THR A 11 11.33 70.61 19.49
N SER A 12 10.98 69.57 18.81
CA SER A 12 11.81 68.35 18.72
C SER A 12 12.84 68.47 17.59
N ILE A 13 14.12 68.56 17.98
CA ILE A 13 15.23 68.47 17.04
C ILE A 13 15.42 67.04 16.64
N MET A 14 15.11 66.71 15.38
CA MET A 14 15.43 65.35 14.78
C MET A 14 16.93 65.36 14.45
N MET A 15 17.68 64.55 15.20
CA MET A 15 19.02 64.19 14.81
C MET A 15 18.88 62.99 13.79
N VAL A 16 19.13 63.29 12.53
CA VAL A 16 19.29 62.25 11.50
C VAL A 16 20.65 61.60 11.68
N SER A 17 20.68 60.42 12.29
CA SER A 17 21.86 59.57 12.33
C SER A 17 21.92 58.78 11.01
N CYS A 18 22.83 59.16 10.11
CA CYS A 18 23.21 58.33 8.98
C CYS A 18 23.94 57.08 9.52
N LYS A 19 23.22 55.96 9.66
CA LYS A 19 23.85 54.64 9.71
C LYS A 19 24.37 54.34 8.31
N LYS A 20 25.69 54.14 8.18
CA LYS A 20 26.28 53.49 7.03
C LYS A 20 25.70 52.09 6.97
N ASP A 21 24.96 51.78 5.90
CA ASP A 21 24.59 50.39 5.57
C ASP A 21 25.87 49.65 5.25
N GLU A 22 26.37 48.85 6.19
CA GLU A 22 27.30 47.78 5.85
C GLU A 22 26.52 46.81 4.97
N PRO A 23 27.12 46.32 3.84
CA PRO A 23 26.45 45.32 3.02
C PRO A 23 26.23 44.09 3.90
N GLU A 24 24.98 43.70 4.11
CA GLU A 24 24.63 42.39 4.66
C GLU A 24 25.38 41.38 3.82
N THR A 25 26.39 40.73 4.41
CA THR A 25 26.96 39.54 3.82
C THR A 25 25.84 38.51 3.75
N ALA A 26 25.29 38.31 2.55
CA ALA A 26 24.36 37.24 2.29
C ALA A 26 24.98 35.96 2.86
N GLY A 27 24.37 35.38 3.87
CA GLY A 27 24.76 34.10 4.39
C GLY A 27 24.82 33.10 3.24
N PRO A 28 25.63 32.04 3.33
CA PRO A 28 25.76 31.08 2.25
C PRO A 28 24.35 30.64 1.85
N SER A 29 24.03 30.80 0.57
CA SER A 29 22.75 30.33 0.02
C SER A 29 22.54 28.88 0.45
N PRO A 30 21.35 28.49 0.88
CA PRO A 30 21.07 27.09 1.21
C PRO A 30 21.55 26.24 0.04
N ILE A 31 22.39 25.24 0.32
CA ILE A 31 22.83 24.30 -0.70
C ILE A 31 21.58 23.62 -1.22
N GLU A 32 21.21 23.89 -2.45
CA GLU A 32 20.09 23.23 -3.11
C GLU A 32 20.46 21.76 -3.27
N ILE A 33 19.80 20.88 -2.53
CA ILE A 33 20.05 19.46 -2.57
C ILE A 33 19.28 18.87 -3.75
N VAL A 34 20.04 18.45 -4.78
CA VAL A 34 19.47 17.75 -5.93
C VAL A 34 19.40 16.26 -5.61
N LEU A 35 18.18 15.73 -5.52
CA LEU A 35 17.97 14.28 -5.36
C LEU A 35 18.27 13.55 -6.67
N PRO A 36 18.74 12.29 -6.61
CA PRO A 36 18.82 11.43 -7.80
C PRO A 36 17.46 11.30 -8.48
N SER A 37 17.45 11.13 -9.80
CA SER A 37 16.24 10.94 -10.60
C SER A 37 15.70 9.51 -10.58
N SER A 38 16.45 8.57 -10.00
CA SER A 38 16.11 7.16 -9.92
C SER A 38 16.64 6.54 -8.63
N TYR A 39 16.16 5.34 -8.28
CA TYR A 39 16.61 4.58 -7.11
C TYR A 39 17.94 3.84 -7.40
N ASN A 40 18.86 4.50 -8.08
CA ASN A 40 20.15 3.94 -8.43
C ASN A 40 21.24 4.41 -7.43
N PHE A 41 21.41 3.64 -6.36
CA PHE A 41 22.41 3.85 -5.33
C PHE A 41 23.42 2.71 -5.34
N ASP A 42 24.59 2.93 -4.73
CA ASP A 42 25.56 1.86 -4.53
C ASP A 42 25.03 0.83 -3.53
N ASN A 43 25.37 -0.44 -3.75
CA ASN A 43 25.04 -1.57 -2.88
C ASN A 43 23.54 -1.79 -2.62
N VAL A 44 22.65 -1.43 -3.55
CA VAL A 44 21.21 -1.70 -3.41
C VAL A 44 20.94 -3.21 -3.40
N SER A 45 20.27 -3.70 -2.36
CA SER A 45 20.00 -5.13 -2.17
C SER A 45 18.62 -5.38 -1.59
N TYR A 46 17.78 -6.11 -2.32
CA TYR A 46 16.43 -6.53 -1.89
C TYR A 46 16.00 -7.89 -2.50
N GLY A 47 16.95 -8.78 -2.75
CA GLY A 47 16.67 -10.08 -3.36
C GLY A 47 15.67 -10.94 -2.59
N GLY A 48 15.65 -10.82 -1.25
CA GLY A 48 14.67 -11.53 -0.42
C GLY A 48 13.24 -11.04 -0.60
N GLN A 49 13.04 -9.77 -0.94
CA GLN A 49 11.74 -9.18 -1.25
C GLN A 49 11.28 -9.63 -2.63
N THR A 50 12.18 -9.58 -3.62
CA THR A 50 11.90 -10.11 -4.97
C THR A 50 11.42 -11.56 -4.91
N ALA A 51 12.11 -12.44 -4.16
CA ALA A 51 11.70 -13.82 -4.00
C ALA A 51 10.27 -13.95 -3.42
N ARG A 52 9.86 -13.08 -2.48
CA ARG A 52 8.49 -13.09 -1.94
C ARG A 52 7.44 -12.57 -2.93
N LEU A 53 7.80 -11.62 -3.78
CA LEU A 53 6.96 -11.20 -4.89
C LEU A 53 6.72 -12.37 -5.83
N ASP A 54 7.77 -13.12 -6.18
CA ASP A 54 7.70 -14.29 -7.06
C ASP A 54 6.88 -15.44 -6.43
N MET A 55 7.06 -15.68 -5.12
CA MET A 55 6.25 -16.66 -4.37
C MET A 55 4.76 -16.30 -4.41
N LEU A 56 4.39 -15.04 -4.24
CA LEU A 56 2.98 -14.62 -4.31
C LEU A 56 2.43 -14.77 -5.74
N GLU A 57 3.24 -14.50 -6.76
CA GLU A 57 2.84 -14.69 -8.15
C GLU A 57 2.56 -16.16 -8.46
N ALA A 58 3.45 -17.07 -8.05
CA ALA A 58 3.27 -18.51 -8.21
C ALA A 58 2.04 -19.01 -7.42
N MET A 59 1.83 -18.55 -6.19
CA MET A 59 0.65 -18.86 -5.38
C MET A 59 -0.64 -18.37 -6.06
N THR A 60 -0.62 -17.16 -6.62
CA THR A 60 -1.78 -16.60 -7.34
C THR A 60 -2.12 -17.41 -8.58
N ALA A 61 -1.12 -17.93 -9.29
CA ALA A 61 -1.34 -18.85 -10.41
C ALA A 61 -2.03 -20.15 -9.97
N GLU A 62 -1.65 -20.70 -8.81
CA GLU A 62 -2.31 -21.88 -8.23
C GLU A 62 -3.77 -21.58 -7.85
N LEU A 63 -4.02 -20.44 -7.16
CA LEU A 63 -5.37 -20.00 -6.79
C LEU A 63 -6.29 -19.83 -8.01
N LYS A 64 -5.77 -19.29 -9.12
CA LYS A 64 -6.52 -19.05 -10.37
C LYS A 64 -6.97 -20.31 -11.08
N LYS A 65 -6.49 -21.49 -10.72
CA LYS A 65 -6.98 -22.77 -11.29
C LYS A 65 -8.48 -22.94 -11.05
N ALA A 66 -9.01 -22.43 -9.93
CA ALA A 66 -10.46 -22.45 -9.66
C ALA A 66 -11.26 -21.65 -10.69
N ASN A 67 -10.71 -20.55 -11.22
CA ASN A 67 -11.35 -19.74 -12.26
C ASN A 67 -11.49 -20.52 -13.61
N ALA A 68 -10.64 -21.53 -13.80
CA ALA A 68 -10.68 -22.44 -14.95
C ALA A 68 -11.44 -23.75 -14.66
N GLY A 69 -12.19 -23.84 -13.56
CA GLY A 69 -12.97 -25.01 -13.21
C GLY A 69 -12.19 -26.15 -12.55
N THR A 70 -10.97 -25.89 -12.07
CA THR A 70 -10.10 -26.92 -11.47
C THR A 70 -10.02 -26.72 -9.96
N GLN A 71 -10.13 -27.82 -9.22
CA GLN A 71 -9.96 -27.81 -7.76
C GLN A 71 -8.54 -27.37 -7.37
N VAL A 72 -8.44 -26.53 -6.35
CA VAL A 72 -7.19 -26.02 -5.78
C VAL A 72 -6.76 -26.88 -4.58
N ASP A 73 -5.50 -27.24 -4.52
CA ASP A 73 -4.93 -27.97 -3.39
C ASP A 73 -4.55 -27.00 -2.25
N SER A 74 -5.38 -26.98 -1.20
CA SER A 74 -5.11 -26.15 0.00
C SER A 74 -3.82 -26.55 0.72
N SER A 75 -3.41 -27.81 0.65
CA SER A 75 -2.15 -28.28 1.24
C SER A 75 -0.94 -27.73 0.49
N LEU A 76 -1.05 -27.60 -0.84
CA LEU A 76 -0.04 -26.94 -1.65
C LEU A 76 0.03 -25.45 -1.33
N LEU A 77 -1.11 -24.76 -1.24
CA LEU A 77 -1.14 -23.34 -0.85
C LEU A 77 -0.48 -23.10 0.51
N ALA A 78 -0.76 -23.95 1.51
CA ALA A 78 -0.13 -23.85 2.83
C ALA A 78 1.39 -24.07 2.77
N ARG A 79 1.86 -25.00 1.94
CA ARG A 79 3.30 -25.22 1.70
C ARG A 79 3.94 -24.05 0.94
N MET A 80 3.27 -23.48 -0.07
CA MET A 80 3.73 -22.27 -0.79
C MET A 80 3.84 -21.08 0.18
N TYR A 81 2.88 -20.92 1.06
CA TYR A 81 2.88 -19.85 2.04
C TYR A 81 4.06 -19.91 3.03
N SER A 82 4.41 -21.14 3.46
CA SER A 82 5.51 -21.40 4.38
C SER A 82 6.83 -21.78 3.70
N ASN A 83 6.86 -21.87 2.36
CA ASN A 83 7.98 -22.38 1.57
C ASN A 83 8.53 -23.70 2.15
N SER A 84 7.68 -24.72 2.25
CA SER A 84 8.04 -26.02 2.83
C SER A 84 7.79 -27.17 1.87
N GLY A 85 8.76 -28.09 1.77
CA GLY A 85 8.64 -29.28 0.91
C GLY A 85 8.68 -28.97 -0.58
N ASN A 86 9.47 -28.02 -1.01
CA ASN A 86 9.68 -27.61 -2.40
C ASN A 86 8.35 -27.38 -3.15
N PRO A 87 7.53 -26.42 -2.71
CA PRO A 87 6.17 -26.26 -3.19
C PRO A 87 6.06 -25.56 -4.55
N PHE A 88 7.11 -24.85 -4.98
CA PHE A 88 7.07 -24.05 -6.22
C PHE A 88 7.55 -24.85 -7.45
N GLY A 89 8.30 -25.94 -7.24
CA GLY A 89 8.97 -26.66 -8.34
C GLY A 89 10.04 -25.79 -9.04
N ASP A 90 10.47 -24.72 -8.38
CA ASP A 90 11.51 -23.80 -8.80
C ASP A 90 12.62 -23.83 -7.77
N ALA A 91 13.79 -24.33 -8.14
CA ALA A 91 14.91 -24.53 -7.23
C ALA A 91 15.40 -23.21 -6.60
N VAL A 92 15.23 -22.06 -7.26
CA VAL A 92 15.62 -20.75 -6.74
C VAL A 92 14.64 -20.31 -5.65
N LEU A 93 13.34 -20.42 -5.88
CA LEU A 93 12.33 -20.08 -4.89
C LEU A 93 12.34 -21.06 -3.71
N ASP A 94 12.32 -22.36 -3.99
CA ASP A 94 12.32 -23.42 -2.98
C ASP A 94 13.56 -23.34 -2.08
N GLY A 95 14.73 -23.07 -2.68
CA GLY A 95 16.02 -22.95 -1.97
C GLY A 95 16.32 -21.57 -1.38
N SER A 96 15.46 -20.58 -1.59
CA SER A 96 15.71 -19.18 -1.17
C SER A 96 15.79 -18.97 0.35
N GLY A 97 15.24 -19.88 1.15
CA GLY A 97 15.07 -19.72 2.59
C GLY A 97 14.08 -18.61 2.98
N LYS A 98 13.36 -18.04 2.00
CA LYS A 98 12.35 -16.99 2.24
C LYS A 98 10.97 -17.62 2.36
N GLN A 99 10.04 -16.90 3.00
CA GLN A 99 8.65 -17.31 3.18
C GLN A 99 7.75 -16.07 3.14
N LEU A 100 6.53 -16.24 2.67
CA LEU A 100 5.48 -15.23 2.84
C LEU A 100 5.01 -15.20 4.29
N LYS A 101 4.76 -16.37 4.89
CA LYS A 101 4.19 -16.54 6.23
C LYS A 101 4.95 -15.80 7.32
N ASN A 102 6.27 -15.92 7.37
CA ASN A 102 7.10 -15.30 8.41
C ASN A 102 7.25 -13.77 8.29
N LYS A 103 6.74 -13.19 7.22
CA LYS A 103 6.66 -11.74 7.00
C LYS A 103 5.23 -11.20 7.00
N THR A 104 4.25 -12.08 7.13
CA THR A 104 2.85 -11.67 7.27
C THR A 104 2.62 -11.08 8.67
N TYR A 105 1.78 -10.04 8.75
CA TYR A 105 1.32 -9.48 10.00
C TYR A 105 0.87 -10.56 10.98
N SER A 106 1.38 -10.54 12.20
CA SER A 106 1.21 -11.62 13.18
C SER A 106 0.50 -11.20 14.47
N SER A 107 0.23 -9.90 14.68
CA SER A 107 -0.41 -9.42 15.89
C SER A 107 -1.84 -9.94 16.04
N VAL A 108 -2.31 -9.99 17.29
CA VAL A 108 -3.69 -10.40 17.60
C VAL A 108 -4.68 -9.43 16.96
N GLY A 109 -5.68 -9.98 16.29
CA GLY A 109 -6.70 -9.19 15.58
C GLY A 109 -7.10 -9.83 14.26
N ALA A 110 -7.93 -9.12 13.49
CA ALA A 110 -8.35 -9.55 12.16
C ALA A 110 -7.18 -9.48 11.15
N PHE A 111 -7.26 -10.28 10.10
CA PHE A 111 -6.35 -10.25 8.94
C PHE A 111 -4.87 -10.56 9.23
N ASN A 112 -4.58 -11.34 10.29
CA ASN A 112 -3.26 -11.86 10.56
C ASN A 112 -2.95 -13.13 9.74
N PHE A 113 -1.76 -13.75 9.96
CA PHE A 113 -1.37 -14.95 9.22
C PHE A 113 -2.38 -16.11 9.34
N SER A 114 -3.07 -16.26 10.47
CA SER A 114 -4.10 -17.31 10.66
C SER A 114 -5.35 -17.05 9.79
N TYR A 115 -5.67 -15.79 9.53
CA TYR A 115 -6.74 -15.44 8.59
C TYR A 115 -6.40 -15.92 7.18
N PHE A 116 -5.18 -15.73 6.71
CA PHE A 116 -4.76 -16.20 5.39
C PHE A 116 -4.70 -17.74 5.31
N GLU A 117 -4.27 -18.42 6.38
CA GLU A 117 -4.35 -19.88 6.45
C GLU A 117 -5.80 -20.38 6.35
N TYR A 118 -6.73 -19.71 7.05
CA TYR A 118 -8.16 -20.00 6.93
C TYR A 118 -8.66 -19.78 5.48
N LEU A 119 -8.31 -18.66 4.85
CA LEU A 119 -8.73 -18.38 3.47
C LEU A 119 -8.19 -19.39 2.46
N MET A 120 -6.92 -19.80 2.60
CA MET A 120 -6.32 -20.84 1.75
C MET A 120 -7.00 -22.20 1.90
N LYS A 121 -7.30 -22.57 3.15
CA LYS A 121 -8.07 -23.78 3.42
C LYS A 121 -9.47 -23.68 2.82
N ARG A 122 -10.16 -22.56 3.04
CA ARG A 122 -11.51 -22.30 2.51
C ARG A 122 -11.53 -22.36 0.99
N GLN A 123 -10.56 -21.75 0.30
CA GLN A 123 -10.41 -21.80 -1.15
C GLN A 123 -10.30 -23.24 -1.64
N GLY A 124 -9.48 -24.08 -0.99
CA GLY A 124 -9.39 -25.50 -1.32
C GLY A 124 -10.70 -26.25 -1.13
N ASP A 125 -11.35 -26.04 0.04
CA ASP A 125 -12.62 -26.71 0.38
C ASP A 125 -13.74 -26.37 -0.61
N ILE A 126 -13.90 -25.10 -0.99
CA ILE A 126 -14.98 -24.66 -1.88
C ILE A 126 -14.67 -24.93 -3.36
N SER A 127 -13.39 -24.99 -3.75
CA SER A 127 -13.00 -25.19 -5.15
C SER A 127 -13.37 -26.57 -5.73
N GLN A 128 -13.80 -27.51 -4.89
CA GLN A 128 -14.46 -28.73 -5.36
C GLN A 128 -15.71 -28.43 -6.22
N PHE A 129 -16.30 -27.24 -6.06
CA PHE A 129 -17.45 -26.75 -6.85
C PHE A 129 -17.04 -25.91 -8.07
N ALA A 130 -15.74 -25.82 -8.40
CA ALA A 130 -15.26 -25.00 -9.52
C ALA A 130 -15.80 -25.42 -10.89
N GLY A 131 -16.26 -26.67 -11.02
CA GLY A 131 -16.99 -27.16 -12.22
C GLY A 131 -18.44 -26.66 -12.33
N ASN A 132 -18.99 -26.04 -11.30
CA ASN A 132 -20.37 -25.56 -11.30
C ASN A 132 -20.45 -24.10 -11.77
N THR A 133 -21.61 -23.70 -12.28
CA THR A 133 -21.94 -22.29 -12.50
C THR A 133 -22.34 -21.64 -11.18
N TRP A 134 -21.74 -20.48 -10.89
CA TRP A 134 -22.06 -19.71 -9.70
C TRP A 134 -23.50 -19.18 -9.70
N SER A 135 -24.11 -19.22 -8.54
CA SER A 135 -25.35 -18.49 -8.24
C SER A 135 -25.35 -18.06 -6.76
N ALA A 136 -26.15 -17.06 -6.41
CA ALA A 136 -26.28 -16.64 -5.02
C ALA A 136 -26.60 -17.84 -4.10
N GLY A 137 -25.80 -18.04 -3.05
CA GLY A 137 -25.90 -19.16 -2.13
C GLY A 137 -25.17 -20.44 -2.58
N ASN A 138 -24.56 -20.49 -3.79
CA ASN A 138 -23.86 -21.65 -4.30
C ASN A 138 -22.51 -21.26 -4.92
N ALA A 139 -21.43 -21.88 -4.44
CA ALA A 139 -20.09 -21.67 -5.00
C ALA A 139 -19.99 -22.20 -6.44
N GLY A 140 -19.20 -21.51 -7.27
CA GLY A 140 -19.02 -21.87 -8.66
C GLY A 140 -18.29 -20.81 -9.47
N VAL A 141 -18.21 -21.00 -10.79
CA VAL A 141 -17.63 -20.05 -11.73
C VAL A 141 -18.71 -19.19 -12.37
N ALA A 142 -18.53 -17.87 -12.33
CA ALA A 142 -19.29 -16.93 -13.13
C ALA A 142 -18.42 -16.38 -14.27
N THR A 143 -19.04 -16.18 -15.44
CA THR A 143 -18.35 -15.70 -16.63
C THR A 143 -18.93 -14.39 -17.17
N SER A 144 -18.07 -13.54 -17.70
CA SER A 144 -18.46 -12.34 -18.45
C SER A 144 -17.53 -12.20 -19.67
N GLY A 145 -18.09 -12.39 -20.85
CA GLY A 145 -17.30 -12.49 -22.06
C GLY A 145 -16.28 -13.63 -22.00
N THR A 146 -14.99 -13.31 -22.11
CA THR A 146 -13.89 -14.28 -22.01
C THR A 146 -13.33 -14.40 -20.59
N LYS A 147 -13.86 -13.67 -19.63
CA LYS A 147 -13.38 -13.67 -18.24
C LYS A 147 -14.17 -14.64 -17.40
N SER A 148 -13.49 -15.39 -16.54
CA SER A 148 -14.10 -16.36 -15.62
C SER A 148 -13.53 -16.15 -14.23
N TYR A 149 -14.39 -16.19 -13.21
CA TYR A 149 -14.03 -15.97 -11.81
C TYR A 149 -14.75 -17.00 -10.94
N PHE A 150 -14.03 -17.60 -10.02
CA PHE A 150 -14.60 -18.54 -9.07
C PHE A 150 -14.97 -17.80 -7.77
N PHE A 151 -16.24 -17.94 -7.38
CA PHE A 151 -16.78 -17.32 -6.17
C PHE A 151 -17.29 -18.36 -5.18
N ASP A 152 -17.25 -18.01 -3.90
CA ASP A 152 -17.97 -18.76 -2.87
C ASP A 152 -19.50 -18.49 -2.95
N GLU A 153 -20.24 -19.09 -2.04
CA GLU A 153 -21.68 -18.93 -1.91
C GLU A 153 -22.11 -17.48 -1.62
N ASN A 154 -21.21 -16.62 -1.12
CA ASN A 154 -21.45 -15.21 -0.81
C ASN A 154 -21.00 -14.26 -1.94
N GLY A 155 -20.52 -14.79 -3.04
CA GLY A 155 -20.00 -14.02 -4.17
C GLY A 155 -18.57 -13.51 -3.97
N VAL A 156 -17.81 -14.07 -3.06
CA VAL A 156 -16.42 -13.65 -2.74
C VAL A 156 -15.42 -14.44 -3.57
N GLU A 157 -14.51 -13.77 -4.25
CA GLU A 157 -13.38 -14.36 -4.96
C GLU A 157 -12.16 -14.44 -4.03
N TYR A 158 -11.96 -15.58 -3.34
CA TYR A 158 -10.83 -15.75 -2.43
C TYR A 158 -9.47 -15.60 -3.11
N THR A 159 -9.36 -15.86 -4.40
CA THR A 159 -8.15 -15.55 -5.18
C THR A 159 -7.72 -14.11 -4.98
N GLN A 160 -8.67 -13.15 -5.10
CA GLN A 160 -8.36 -11.73 -4.93
C GLN A 160 -8.13 -11.36 -3.46
N ILE A 161 -8.92 -11.90 -2.55
CA ILE A 161 -8.76 -11.65 -1.12
C ILE A 161 -7.38 -12.11 -0.64
N ILE A 162 -6.91 -13.28 -1.08
CA ILE A 162 -5.60 -13.81 -0.70
C ILE A 162 -4.47 -13.02 -1.37
N GLU A 163 -4.53 -12.81 -2.68
CA GLU A 163 -3.46 -12.11 -3.42
C GLU A 163 -3.31 -10.67 -2.93
N LYS A 164 -4.38 -9.86 -3.00
CA LYS A 164 -4.34 -8.44 -2.62
C LYS A 164 -4.17 -8.27 -1.11
N GLY A 165 -4.76 -9.19 -0.33
CA GLY A 165 -4.59 -9.20 1.11
C GLY A 165 -3.15 -9.49 1.54
N LEU A 166 -2.45 -10.44 0.91
CA LEU A 166 -1.03 -10.69 1.17
C LEU A 166 -0.13 -9.56 0.68
N MET A 167 -0.51 -8.85 -0.39
CA MET A 167 0.17 -7.59 -0.73
C MET A 167 0.10 -6.59 0.45
N GLY A 168 -1.05 -6.47 1.10
CA GLY A 168 -1.21 -5.66 2.31
C GLY A 168 -0.44 -6.22 3.50
N ALA A 169 -0.72 -7.46 3.87
CA ALA A 169 -0.23 -8.10 5.09
C ALA A 169 1.26 -8.45 5.09
N VAL A 170 1.87 -8.58 3.91
CA VAL A 170 3.32 -8.83 3.76
C VAL A 170 4.03 -7.58 3.27
N PHE A 171 3.65 -7.03 2.11
CA PHE A 171 4.45 -5.99 1.49
C PHE A 171 4.22 -4.63 2.17
N TYR A 172 2.97 -4.16 2.24
CA TYR A 172 2.68 -2.88 2.87
C TYR A 172 2.99 -2.88 4.36
N TYR A 173 2.64 -3.94 5.09
CA TYR A 173 2.97 -4.08 6.51
C TYR A 173 4.46 -3.92 6.77
N ASN A 174 5.30 -4.63 6.02
CA ASN A 174 6.75 -4.53 6.20
C ASN A 174 7.31 -3.16 5.82
N ILE A 175 6.76 -2.49 4.82
CA ILE A 175 7.12 -1.10 4.50
C ILE A 175 6.72 -0.18 5.65
N ALA A 176 5.44 -0.19 6.06
CA ALA A 176 4.88 0.80 6.97
C ALA A 176 5.26 0.57 8.45
N GLU A 177 5.33 -0.69 8.89
CA GLU A 177 5.49 -1.03 10.31
C GLU A 177 6.84 -1.67 10.66
N VAL A 178 7.65 -2.02 9.68
CA VAL A 178 8.94 -2.66 9.96
C VAL A 178 10.09 -1.80 9.43
N TYR A 179 10.24 -1.70 8.12
CA TYR A 179 11.46 -1.17 7.52
C TYR A 179 11.59 0.36 7.53
N THR A 180 10.47 1.09 7.68
CA THR A 180 10.48 2.56 7.83
C THR A 180 10.26 3.02 9.27
N ARG A 181 10.46 2.13 10.25
CA ARG A 181 10.33 2.42 11.69
C ARG A 181 11.69 2.54 12.38
N PRO A 182 11.75 3.20 13.55
CA PRO A 182 13.01 3.43 14.28
C PRO A 182 13.83 2.16 14.56
N GLY A 183 13.20 1.00 14.71
CA GLY A 183 13.91 -0.28 14.90
C GLY A 183 14.74 -0.74 13.69
N LYS A 184 14.53 -0.13 12.50
CA LYS A 184 15.22 -0.45 11.26
C LYS A 184 16.01 0.71 10.66
N ILE A 185 15.60 1.94 10.97
CA ILE A 185 16.25 3.14 10.43
C ILE A 185 16.59 4.19 11.50
N GLY A 186 16.41 3.88 12.80
CA GLY A 186 16.68 4.79 13.89
C GLY A 186 18.15 4.86 14.30
N ALA A 187 18.44 5.67 15.33
CA ALA A 187 19.79 5.98 15.77
C ALA A 187 20.60 4.77 16.30
N SER A 188 19.93 3.67 16.66
CA SER A 188 20.59 2.44 17.12
C SER A 188 20.99 1.49 15.99
N VAL A 189 20.64 1.80 14.73
CA VAL A 189 20.95 0.97 13.56
C VAL A 189 22.25 1.47 12.93
N ASP A 190 23.16 0.54 12.62
CA ASP A 190 24.45 0.91 12.02
C ASP A 190 24.25 1.53 10.64
N ASN A 191 24.86 2.72 10.47
CA ASN A 191 24.97 3.43 9.20
C ASN A 191 26.41 3.84 8.90
N THR A 192 27.38 3.00 9.30
CA THR A 192 28.81 3.28 9.14
C THR A 192 29.58 2.11 8.50
N THR A 193 29.26 0.89 8.90
CA THR A 193 29.92 -0.33 8.39
C THR A 193 29.24 -0.78 7.11
N VAL A 194 29.98 -0.74 6.00
CA VAL A 194 29.47 -1.13 4.67
C VAL A 194 29.75 -2.61 4.42
N THR A 195 28.70 -3.38 4.18
CA THR A 195 28.78 -4.74 3.64
C THR A 195 28.76 -4.67 2.10
N PRO A 196 29.80 -5.18 1.40
CA PRO A 196 29.82 -5.14 -0.07
C PRO A 196 28.56 -5.80 -0.68
N GLY A 197 27.85 -5.08 -1.53
CA GLY A 197 26.62 -5.53 -2.19
C GLY A 197 25.34 -5.35 -1.38
N GLU A 198 25.41 -4.89 -0.11
CA GLU A 198 24.26 -4.66 0.75
C GLU A 198 24.22 -3.24 1.37
N GLY A 199 25.39 -2.53 1.37
CA GLY A 199 25.50 -1.23 2.01
C GLY A 199 25.65 -1.34 3.53
N THR A 200 25.24 -0.30 4.26
CA THR A 200 25.10 -0.34 5.72
C THR A 200 23.81 -1.03 6.12
N ASP A 201 23.68 -1.48 7.38
CA ASP A 201 22.44 -2.10 7.86
C ASP A 201 21.23 -1.19 7.62
N MET A 202 21.38 0.13 7.84
CA MET A 202 20.30 1.09 7.65
C MET A 202 19.93 1.24 6.17
N GLU A 203 20.90 1.29 5.27
CA GLU A 203 20.70 1.31 3.82
C GLU A 203 19.99 0.04 3.35
N HIS A 204 20.46 -1.12 3.77
CA HIS A 204 19.85 -2.40 3.44
C HIS A 204 18.39 -2.48 3.89
N HIS A 205 18.09 -2.07 5.12
CA HIS A 205 16.70 -2.03 5.59
C HIS A 205 15.80 -1.12 4.75
N TRP A 206 16.31 0.02 4.28
CA TRP A 206 15.54 0.91 3.41
C TRP A 206 15.35 0.30 2.02
N ASP A 207 16.36 -0.36 1.49
CA ASP A 207 16.29 -1.10 0.22
C ASP A 207 15.28 -2.26 0.31
N GLU A 208 15.21 -2.95 1.46
CA GLU A 208 14.18 -3.96 1.71
C GLU A 208 12.75 -3.38 1.65
N ALA A 209 12.53 -2.15 2.18
CA ALA A 209 11.24 -1.47 2.01
C ALA A 209 10.94 -1.18 0.53
N PHE A 210 11.93 -0.68 -0.22
CA PHE A 210 11.78 -0.43 -1.65
C PHE A 210 11.47 -1.71 -2.43
N GLY A 211 12.15 -2.82 -2.13
CA GLY A 211 11.94 -4.11 -2.78
C GLY A 211 10.50 -4.63 -2.66
N TYR A 212 9.83 -4.40 -1.53
CA TYR A 212 8.42 -4.77 -1.36
C TYR A 212 7.45 -3.89 -2.15
N PHE A 213 7.85 -2.69 -2.56
CA PHE A 213 7.01 -1.86 -3.42
C PHE A 213 6.80 -2.51 -4.81
N GLY A 214 7.80 -3.24 -5.29
CA GLY A 214 7.74 -3.97 -6.56
C GLY A 214 8.05 -3.10 -7.78
N ALA A 215 8.75 -1.99 -7.59
CA ALA A 215 9.18 -1.09 -8.66
C ALA A 215 10.60 -1.44 -9.15
N PRO A 216 10.90 -1.31 -10.46
CA PRO A 216 12.26 -1.20 -10.94
C PRO A 216 12.91 0.11 -10.46
N ILE A 217 14.24 0.16 -10.44
CA ILE A 217 14.99 1.31 -9.91
C ILE A 217 14.76 2.62 -10.68
N ASP A 218 14.39 2.53 -11.94
CA ASP A 218 14.10 3.64 -12.84
C ASP A 218 12.59 3.93 -13.00
N PHE A 219 11.75 3.34 -12.14
CA PHE A 219 10.30 3.48 -12.19
C PHE A 219 9.85 4.93 -12.00
N THR A 220 9.03 5.40 -12.92
CA THR A 220 8.39 6.74 -12.90
C THR A 220 7.00 6.66 -13.50
N SER A 221 6.26 7.78 -13.52
CA SER A 221 4.99 7.88 -14.23
C SER A 221 5.09 7.62 -15.74
N SER A 222 6.27 7.79 -16.33
CA SER A 222 6.54 7.57 -17.75
C SER A 222 7.28 6.26 -18.05
N VAL A 223 7.97 5.65 -17.06
CA VAL A 223 8.71 4.39 -17.19
C VAL A 223 8.03 3.35 -16.28
N THR A 224 7.03 2.66 -16.82
CA THR A 224 6.14 1.76 -16.04
C THR A 224 6.35 0.28 -16.33
N ALA A 225 7.26 -0.06 -17.23
CA ALA A 225 7.59 -1.45 -17.54
C ALA A 225 8.13 -2.18 -16.30
N ASN A 226 7.79 -3.46 -16.18
CA ASN A 226 8.24 -4.33 -15.08
C ASN A 226 7.77 -3.92 -13.67
N ALA A 227 6.86 -2.93 -13.54
CA ALA A 227 6.22 -2.63 -12.27
C ALA A 227 5.32 -3.79 -11.83
N ARG A 228 5.46 -4.21 -10.58
CA ARG A 228 4.71 -5.32 -9.97
C ARG A 228 3.87 -4.81 -8.80
N TYR A 229 2.79 -5.50 -8.49
CA TYR A 229 1.98 -5.28 -7.29
C TYR A 229 1.68 -3.79 -7.01
N HIS A 230 2.05 -3.27 -5.85
CA HIS A 230 1.70 -1.89 -5.47
C HIS A 230 2.32 -0.83 -6.38
N ALA A 231 3.50 -1.08 -6.96
CA ALA A 231 4.06 -0.19 -7.97
C ALA A 231 3.16 -0.11 -9.22
N LYS A 232 2.64 -1.25 -9.68
CA LYS A 232 1.66 -1.26 -10.78
C LYS A 232 0.35 -0.57 -10.38
N TYR A 233 -0.13 -0.77 -9.16
CA TYR A 233 -1.38 -0.14 -8.68
C TYR A 233 -1.23 1.36 -8.43
N SER A 234 -0.04 1.86 -8.13
CA SER A 234 0.19 3.31 -7.99
C SER A 234 -0.18 4.11 -9.23
N GLN A 235 -0.17 3.47 -10.40
CA GLN A 235 -0.54 4.10 -11.67
C GLN A 235 -2.04 4.46 -11.75
N LYS A 236 -2.91 3.91 -10.89
CA LYS A 236 -4.33 4.27 -10.84
C LYS A 236 -4.52 5.72 -10.38
N GLY A 237 -3.94 6.08 -9.23
CA GLY A 237 -3.95 7.45 -8.75
C GLY A 237 -3.13 8.40 -9.64
N GLN A 238 -2.04 7.90 -10.23
CA GLN A 238 -1.24 8.66 -11.20
C GLN A 238 -2.08 9.09 -12.40
N ALA A 239 -2.84 8.17 -12.98
CA ALA A 239 -3.73 8.45 -14.12
C ALA A 239 -4.87 9.43 -13.75
N ALA A 240 -5.27 9.49 -12.50
CA ALA A 240 -6.25 10.45 -11.98
C ALA A 240 -5.63 11.81 -11.61
N GLY A 241 -4.35 12.05 -11.89
CA GLY A 241 -3.65 13.31 -11.63
C GLY A 241 -3.17 13.49 -10.19
N LEU A 242 -3.12 12.44 -9.38
CA LEU A 242 -2.69 12.49 -7.97
C LEU A 242 -1.18 12.29 -7.77
N GLU A 243 -0.45 11.98 -8.85
CA GLU A 243 1.01 11.77 -8.85
C GLU A 243 1.48 10.66 -7.88
N THR A 244 0.64 9.66 -7.64
CA THR A 244 0.91 8.62 -6.62
C THR A 244 2.17 7.82 -6.90
N THR A 245 2.48 7.53 -8.15
CA THR A 245 3.73 6.86 -8.56
C THR A 245 4.95 7.71 -8.22
N ASP A 246 4.95 8.96 -8.72
CA ASP A 246 6.11 9.85 -8.60
C ASP A 246 6.33 10.27 -7.14
N LYS A 247 5.26 10.50 -6.38
CA LYS A 247 5.35 10.85 -4.96
C LYS A 247 5.96 9.72 -4.13
N VAL A 248 5.52 8.49 -4.31
CA VAL A 248 6.07 7.34 -3.56
C VAL A 248 7.53 7.09 -3.96
N MET A 249 7.86 7.11 -5.25
CA MET A 249 9.24 6.96 -5.70
C MET A 249 10.15 8.06 -5.15
N ASN A 250 9.68 9.31 -5.15
CA ASN A 250 10.44 10.43 -4.58
C ASN A 250 10.74 10.22 -3.08
N GLN A 251 9.79 9.68 -2.30
CA GLN A 251 10.06 9.40 -0.88
C GLN A 251 11.07 8.26 -0.72
N PHE A 252 11.00 7.20 -1.53
CA PHE A 252 12.01 6.15 -1.50
C PHE A 252 13.41 6.70 -1.82
N ILE A 253 13.53 7.49 -2.88
CA ILE A 253 14.80 8.13 -3.28
C ILE A 253 15.30 9.09 -2.20
N LYS A 254 14.44 9.98 -1.68
CA LYS A 254 14.78 10.94 -0.65
C LYS A 254 15.27 10.27 0.64
N GLY A 255 14.61 9.21 1.06
CA GLY A 255 14.98 8.48 2.27
C GLY A 255 16.33 7.76 2.13
N ARG A 256 16.54 7.05 1.01
CA ARG A 256 17.82 6.37 0.74
C ARG A 256 18.98 7.37 0.62
N TYR A 257 18.76 8.48 -0.09
CA TYR A 257 19.70 9.60 -0.16
C TYR A 257 20.03 10.15 1.21
N GLY A 258 19.01 10.35 2.06
CA GLY A 258 19.17 10.82 3.43
C GLY A 258 20.03 9.90 4.28
N ILE A 259 19.85 8.58 4.15
CA ILE A 259 20.64 7.56 4.86
C ILE A 259 22.09 7.60 4.37
N THR A 260 22.33 7.52 3.07
CA THR A 260 23.66 7.51 2.46
C THR A 260 24.47 8.76 2.83
N ASN A 261 23.82 9.92 2.83
CA ASN A 261 24.49 11.20 3.14
C ASN A 261 24.38 11.59 4.62
N LYS A 262 23.90 10.68 5.49
CA LYS A 262 23.73 10.90 6.94
C LYS A 262 22.84 12.12 7.28
N ASN A 263 21.95 12.49 6.35
CA ASN A 263 20.92 13.48 6.56
C ASN A 263 19.65 12.80 7.12
N TYR A 264 19.67 12.51 8.40
CA TYR A 264 18.60 11.78 9.06
C TYR A 264 17.27 12.54 9.11
N ASN A 265 17.29 13.87 8.99
CA ASN A 265 16.06 14.65 8.85
C ASN A 265 15.34 14.30 7.52
N TYR A 266 16.08 14.13 6.43
CA TYR A 266 15.51 13.70 5.15
C TYR A 266 14.95 12.28 5.23
N ARG A 267 15.68 11.36 5.86
CA ARG A 267 15.22 9.99 6.11
C ARG A 267 13.89 9.98 6.86
N ASP A 268 13.79 10.72 7.98
CA ASP A 268 12.61 10.71 8.85
C ASP A 268 11.40 11.36 8.18
N GLN A 269 11.61 12.47 7.48
CA GLN A 269 10.56 13.10 6.67
C GLN A 269 10.08 12.14 5.57
N ALA A 270 11.02 11.50 4.87
CA ALA A 270 10.69 10.57 3.80
C ALA A 270 9.94 9.34 4.34
N ALA A 271 10.36 8.75 5.45
CA ALA A 271 9.69 7.62 6.07
C ALA A 271 8.24 7.95 6.48
N THR A 272 8.02 9.14 7.05
CA THR A 272 6.68 9.59 7.43
C THR A 272 5.80 9.85 6.21
N GLN A 273 6.32 10.58 5.23
CA GLN A 273 5.56 10.91 4.03
C GLN A 273 5.32 9.68 3.14
N LEU A 274 6.27 8.75 3.09
CA LEU A 274 6.12 7.49 2.36
C LEU A 274 4.89 6.70 2.84
N ARG A 275 4.68 6.58 4.14
CA ARG A 275 3.51 5.88 4.69
C ARG A 275 2.20 6.53 4.27
N VAL A 276 2.13 7.86 4.26
CA VAL A 276 0.94 8.62 3.84
C VAL A 276 0.68 8.46 2.33
N GLU A 277 1.71 8.63 1.50
CA GLU A 277 1.55 8.52 0.04
C GLU A 277 1.27 7.07 -0.40
N TYR A 278 1.85 6.09 0.30
CA TYR A 278 1.59 4.69 0.02
C TYR A 278 0.14 4.30 0.36
N GLU A 279 -0.39 4.80 1.45
CA GLU A 279 -1.79 4.57 1.84
C GLU A 279 -2.76 5.11 0.78
N LYS A 280 -2.42 6.23 0.12
CA LYS A 280 -3.19 6.74 -1.02
C LYS A 280 -3.22 5.76 -2.20
N ILE A 281 -2.15 4.97 -2.44
CA ILE A 281 -2.18 3.92 -3.47
C ILE A 281 -3.28 2.90 -3.15
N LEU A 282 -3.37 2.45 -1.90
CA LEU A 282 -4.38 1.48 -1.48
C LEU A 282 -5.79 2.05 -1.68
N VAL A 283 -6.01 3.29 -1.23
CA VAL A 283 -7.32 3.93 -1.29
C VAL A 283 -7.76 4.25 -2.72
N THR A 284 -6.87 4.82 -3.54
CA THR A 284 -7.20 5.12 -4.94
C THR A 284 -7.49 3.84 -5.73
N THR A 285 -6.78 2.75 -5.42
CA THR A 285 -7.04 1.44 -6.02
C THR A 285 -8.37 0.86 -5.54
N ALA A 286 -8.69 0.96 -4.24
CA ALA A 286 -9.97 0.53 -3.71
C ALA A 286 -11.14 1.28 -4.36
N ILE A 287 -11.06 2.61 -4.47
CA ILE A 287 -12.10 3.43 -5.13
C ILE A 287 -12.21 3.07 -6.62
N HIS A 288 -11.09 2.84 -7.32
CA HIS A 288 -11.10 2.37 -8.70
C HIS A 288 -11.95 1.09 -8.86
N TYR A 289 -11.74 0.11 -8.00
CA TYR A 289 -12.50 -1.14 -8.06
C TYR A 289 -13.96 -0.98 -7.59
N LEU A 290 -14.24 -0.08 -6.66
CA LEU A 290 -15.63 0.27 -6.30
C LEU A 290 -16.37 0.91 -7.47
N ASN A 291 -15.73 1.82 -8.20
CA ASN A 291 -16.31 2.39 -9.43
C ASN A 291 -16.51 1.32 -10.51
N SER A 292 -15.56 0.39 -10.66
CA SER A 292 -15.70 -0.74 -11.58
C SER A 292 -16.88 -1.64 -11.19
N ALA A 293 -17.04 -1.97 -9.90
CA ALA A 293 -18.17 -2.75 -9.41
C ALA A 293 -19.51 -2.05 -9.64
N LYS A 294 -19.55 -0.74 -9.41
CA LYS A 294 -20.74 0.09 -9.67
C LYS A 294 -21.09 0.12 -11.16
N SER A 295 -20.12 0.31 -12.03
CA SER A 295 -20.32 0.36 -13.49
C SER A 295 -20.79 -0.97 -14.06
N ASN A 296 -20.45 -2.08 -13.42
CA ASN A 296 -20.81 -3.44 -13.80
C ASN A 296 -21.82 -4.08 -12.84
N PHE A 297 -22.67 -3.28 -12.17
CA PHE A 297 -23.47 -3.75 -11.05
C PHE A 297 -24.41 -4.90 -11.39
N SER A 298 -24.94 -4.95 -12.60
CA SER A 298 -25.82 -6.03 -13.08
C SER A 298 -25.08 -7.30 -13.54
N ASP A 299 -23.74 -7.21 -13.75
CA ASP A 299 -22.92 -8.35 -14.13
C ASP A 299 -22.26 -8.93 -12.86
N ASN A 300 -22.76 -10.06 -12.39
CA ASN A 300 -22.28 -10.71 -11.17
C ASN A 300 -20.78 -11.07 -11.23
N ALA A 301 -20.28 -11.47 -12.38
CA ALA A 301 -18.88 -11.86 -12.54
C ALA A 301 -17.94 -10.66 -12.37
N LEU A 302 -18.20 -9.56 -13.09
CA LEU A 302 -17.39 -8.35 -13.03
C LEU A 302 -17.55 -7.60 -11.72
N ARG A 303 -18.81 -7.49 -11.22
CA ARG A 303 -19.10 -6.83 -9.95
C ARG A 303 -18.37 -7.50 -8.77
N ASN A 304 -18.59 -8.80 -8.61
CA ASN A 304 -18.06 -9.54 -7.45
C ASN A 304 -16.52 -9.65 -7.47
N HIS A 305 -15.93 -9.79 -8.66
CA HIS A 305 -14.49 -9.70 -8.85
C HIS A 305 -13.96 -8.34 -8.35
N ALA A 306 -14.52 -7.25 -8.82
CA ALA A 306 -14.10 -5.90 -8.43
C ALA A 306 -14.33 -5.63 -6.92
N LEU A 307 -15.43 -6.09 -6.34
CA LEU A 307 -15.70 -5.98 -4.90
C LEU A 307 -14.66 -6.76 -4.09
N SER A 308 -14.26 -7.96 -4.54
CA SER A 308 -13.23 -8.75 -3.86
C SER A 308 -11.87 -8.05 -3.85
N GLU A 309 -11.47 -7.45 -4.97
CA GLU A 309 -10.24 -6.66 -5.05
C GLU A 309 -10.33 -5.42 -4.15
N SER A 310 -11.42 -4.65 -4.23
CA SER A 310 -11.60 -3.46 -3.42
C SER A 310 -11.56 -3.76 -1.92
N TYR A 311 -12.29 -4.79 -1.48
CA TYR A 311 -12.31 -5.19 -0.07
C TYR A 311 -10.92 -5.51 0.46
N ALA A 312 -10.10 -6.23 -0.32
CA ALA A 312 -8.73 -6.56 0.08
C ALA A 312 -7.82 -5.32 0.20
N PHE A 313 -7.97 -4.32 -0.68
CA PHE A 313 -7.26 -3.04 -0.54
C PHE A 313 -7.77 -2.22 0.66
N ILE A 314 -9.07 -2.25 0.95
CA ILE A 314 -9.66 -1.57 2.12
C ILE A 314 -9.09 -2.16 3.41
N PHE A 315 -9.16 -3.49 3.60
CA PHE A 315 -8.66 -4.05 4.85
C PHE A 315 -7.13 -3.95 5.00
N SER A 316 -6.39 -3.76 3.89
CA SER A 316 -4.95 -3.51 3.94
C SER A 316 -4.58 -2.23 4.68
N LEU A 317 -5.51 -1.27 4.80
CA LEU A 317 -5.32 -0.06 5.63
C LEU A 317 -5.10 -0.37 7.11
N ALA A 318 -5.50 -1.55 7.59
CA ALA A 318 -5.27 -1.98 8.97
C ALA A 318 -3.78 -2.20 9.30
N TYR A 319 -2.92 -2.38 8.30
CA TYR A 319 -1.52 -2.72 8.49
C TYR A 319 -0.58 -1.53 8.72
N ASN A 320 -1.11 -0.34 8.94
CA ASN A 320 -0.35 0.84 9.36
C ASN A 320 -0.96 1.39 10.67
N SER A 321 -0.18 1.41 11.75
CA SER A 321 -0.62 1.95 13.04
C SER A 321 -0.87 3.46 13.00
N ASP A 322 -0.16 4.17 12.11
CA ASP A 322 -0.29 5.61 11.88
C ASP A 322 -1.17 5.96 10.66
N LYS A 323 -2.10 5.04 10.29
CA LYS A 323 -2.98 5.27 9.13
C LYS A 323 -3.78 6.57 9.24
N VAL A 324 -4.03 7.18 8.09
CA VAL A 324 -4.81 8.43 7.99
C VAL A 324 -6.26 8.23 8.38
N ILE A 325 -6.86 7.11 7.95
CA ILE A 325 -8.24 6.78 8.31
C ILE A 325 -8.37 6.41 9.79
N SER A 326 -9.35 6.99 10.49
CA SER A 326 -9.66 6.60 11.86
C SER A 326 -10.17 5.14 11.93
N ASN A 327 -10.00 4.47 13.08
CA ASN A 327 -10.55 3.12 13.25
C ASN A 327 -12.07 3.11 13.07
N THR A 328 -12.79 4.13 13.55
CA THR A 328 -14.23 4.26 13.39
C THR A 328 -14.64 4.34 11.92
N ASP A 329 -13.95 5.17 11.12
CA ASP A 329 -14.26 5.30 9.69
C ASP A 329 -13.84 4.06 8.91
N PHE A 330 -12.72 3.42 9.30
CA PHE A 330 -12.28 2.15 8.73
C PHE A 330 -13.31 1.04 8.95
N ASP A 331 -13.81 0.88 10.19
CA ASP A 331 -14.83 -0.12 10.53
C ASP A 331 -16.15 0.19 9.84
N LEU A 332 -16.51 1.47 9.70
CA LEU A 332 -17.70 1.89 8.94
C LEU A 332 -17.57 1.47 7.47
N VAL A 333 -16.44 1.74 6.82
CA VAL A 333 -16.25 1.36 5.40
C VAL A 333 -16.32 -0.15 5.24
N LYS A 334 -15.68 -0.93 6.13
CA LYS A 334 -15.74 -2.40 6.09
C LYS A 334 -17.17 -2.93 6.26
N SER A 335 -17.96 -2.31 7.13
CA SER A 335 -19.32 -2.77 7.44
C SER A 335 -20.26 -2.78 6.23
N TYR A 336 -19.94 -2.07 5.15
CA TYR A 336 -20.71 -2.15 3.90
C TYR A 336 -20.48 -3.47 3.14
N PHE A 337 -19.40 -4.19 3.44
CA PHE A 337 -19.01 -5.43 2.75
C PHE A 337 -19.14 -6.68 3.62
N GLU A 338 -19.23 -6.52 4.93
CA GLU A 338 -19.16 -7.62 5.90
C GLU A 338 -20.54 -7.99 6.43
N VAL A 339 -20.78 -9.28 6.53
CA VAL A 339 -21.91 -9.82 7.30
C VAL A 339 -21.35 -10.36 8.60
N ALA A 340 -21.97 -10.03 9.74
CA ALA A 340 -21.61 -10.61 11.02
C ALA A 340 -21.94 -12.12 11.01
N ALA A 341 -20.92 -12.95 10.82
CA ALA A 341 -21.04 -14.40 10.80
C ALA A 341 -20.01 -15.01 11.74
N GLY A 342 -20.38 -15.21 13.00
CA GLY A 342 -19.56 -15.94 13.99
C GLY A 342 -18.24 -15.25 14.35
N PRO A 343 -17.23 -16.01 14.79
CA PRO A 343 -15.94 -15.45 15.27
C PRO A 343 -15.03 -14.90 14.17
N THR A 344 -15.33 -15.16 12.89
CA THR A 344 -14.62 -14.61 11.74
C THR A 344 -15.58 -13.80 10.88
N THR A 345 -15.37 -12.49 10.78
CA THR A 345 -16.09 -11.64 9.84
C THR A 345 -15.61 -11.99 8.43
N VAL A 346 -16.53 -12.39 7.57
CA VAL A 346 -16.26 -12.65 6.16
C VAL A 346 -17.05 -11.66 5.30
N PRO A 347 -16.52 -11.20 4.17
CA PRO A 347 -17.30 -10.38 3.25
C PRO A 347 -18.45 -11.21 2.65
N SER A 348 -19.53 -10.50 2.32
CA SER A 348 -20.64 -11.04 1.52
C SER A 348 -21.17 -9.96 0.59
N PHE A 349 -21.23 -10.28 -0.69
CA PHE A 349 -21.65 -9.31 -1.71
C PHE A 349 -23.09 -9.53 -2.19
N LEU A 350 -23.82 -10.48 -1.58
CA LEU A 350 -25.19 -10.82 -1.99
C LEU A 350 -26.18 -9.67 -1.77
N ALA A 351 -26.02 -8.93 -0.68
CA ALA A 351 -26.94 -7.85 -0.28
C ALA A 351 -26.40 -6.44 -0.57
N ILE A 352 -25.16 -6.32 -1.09
CA ILE A 352 -24.55 -5.01 -1.34
C ILE A 352 -25.34 -4.24 -2.40
N THR A 353 -25.53 -2.95 -2.16
CA THR A 353 -26.24 -2.05 -3.06
C THR A 353 -25.32 -1.00 -3.67
N VAL A 354 -25.75 -0.33 -4.73
CA VAL A 354 -25.04 0.82 -5.29
C VAL A 354 -24.90 1.95 -4.27
N ALA A 355 -25.87 2.07 -3.34
CA ALA A 355 -25.81 3.06 -2.26
C ALA A 355 -24.68 2.75 -1.26
N ASP A 356 -24.47 1.48 -0.91
CA ASP A 356 -23.36 1.05 -0.03
C ASP A 356 -22.01 1.33 -0.70
N ILE A 357 -21.87 1.00 -1.98
CA ILE A 357 -20.66 1.29 -2.76
C ILE A 357 -20.37 2.79 -2.80
N ASN A 358 -21.38 3.63 -3.06
CA ASN A 358 -21.22 5.07 -3.03
C ASN A 358 -20.84 5.59 -1.64
N SER A 359 -21.44 5.06 -0.57
CA SER A 359 -21.10 5.43 0.80
C SER A 359 -19.66 5.11 1.15
N ALA A 360 -19.15 3.95 0.70
CA ALA A 360 -17.73 3.58 0.86
C ALA A 360 -16.81 4.52 0.08
N ILE A 361 -17.12 4.82 -1.19
CA ILE A 361 -16.36 5.77 -2.02
C ILE A 361 -16.34 7.16 -1.37
N ASP A 362 -17.49 7.67 -0.94
CA ASP A 362 -17.63 9.00 -0.35
C ASP A 362 -16.84 9.10 0.96
N LYS A 363 -16.92 8.09 1.83
CA LYS A 363 -16.14 8.06 3.07
C LYS A 363 -14.64 8.05 2.79
N LEU A 364 -14.14 7.14 1.96
CA LEU A 364 -12.74 7.08 1.59
C LEU A 364 -12.27 8.39 0.94
N SER A 365 -13.05 8.92 0.00
CA SER A 365 -12.69 10.17 -0.68
C SER A 365 -12.60 11.36 0.26
N SER A 366 -13.54 11.48 1.19
CA SER A 366 -13.56 12.56 2.19
C SER A 366 -12.34 12.49 3.10
N VAL A 367 -11.97 11.30 3.61
CA VAL A 367 -10.82 11.12 4.51
C VAL A 367 -9.50 11.45 3.82
N TYR A 368 -9.34 11.07 2.56
CA TYR A 368 -8.08 11.23 1.81
C TYR A 368 -8.06 12.45 0.87
N SER A 369 -9.06 13.34 0.96
CA SER A 369 -9.20 14.53 0.11
C SER A 369 -9.21 14.22 -1.39
N LEU A 370 -9.97 13.19 -1.79
CA LEU A 370 -10.07 12.69 -3.16
C LEU A 370 -11.40 13.05 -3.85
N ASP A 371 -12.26 13.88 -3.22
CA ASP A 371 -13.62 14.16 -3.72
C ASP A 371 -13.64 14.71 -5.14
N ALA A 372 -12.63 15.49 -5.53
CA ALA A 372 -12.53 16.06 -6.88
C ALA A 372 -12.26 15.01 -7.97
N VAL A 373 -11.68 13.87 -7.62
CA VAL A 373 -11.21 12.84 -8.58
C VAL A 373 -11.84 11.46 -8.36
N LYS A 374 -12.64 11.27 -7.30
CA LYS A 374 -13.22 9.96 -6.96
C LYS A 374 -14.01 9.30 -8.09
N GLY A 375 -14.60 10.08 -8.98
CA GLY A 375 -15.36 9.57 -10.13
C GLY A 375 -14.50 9.17 -11.33
N SER A 376 -13.22 9.55 -11.35
CA SER A 376 -12.25 9.21 -12.41
C SER A 376 -11.24 8.14 -12.00
N LEU A 377 -11.30 7.68 -10.75
CA LEU A 377 -10.51 6.57 -10.23
C LEU A 377 -11.03 5.21 -10.69
#